data_5cef4009f6a84f2392fb477a34e75a2b
#
_entry.id   5cef4009f6a84f2392fb477a34e75a2b
#
_cell.length_a   1.000
_cell.length_b   1.000
_cell.length_c   1.000
_cell.angle_alpha   90.00
_cell.angle_beta   90.00
_cell.angle_gamma   90.00
#
_symmetry.space_group_name_H-M   'P 1'
#
loop_
_entity.id
_entity.type
_entity.pdbx_description
1 polymer ?
#
loop_
_entity_poly.entity_id
_entity_poly.type
_entity_poly.pdbx_seq_one_letter_code
_entity_poly.pdbx_strand_id
1 'polypeptide(L)'
;MSKHRNAAVDRDRLPFVAPCRKLSLWAPFRWIRLGVADLIHAPQQSLVYGLAVAVLIGAVSLVAWFRGSQWIMFGMLGGFVFLAPLTCVGLYAISAQLERGQEPVLTRSLRAAFKRHIGNEAVFALVLLVIFLVWSRAAVIVTAVMYPTDGDPTTTELISFLAFGSGVGAIFAAVTFSASAFSLPMIMHRDVDSVTAIVTSVNAVLRNKGAMIVWLAIIIFALALGVITAFVGLIVLIPVIGYATWHGYEETIDASEFPRHSEGITATPRPSASSTMEHDPVI
;
A
#
# COMPACT_ATOMS: atom_id res chain seq x y z
N MET A 1 -0.23 -25.03 39.05
CA MET A 1 -0.14 -23.55 38.95
C MET A 1 1.03 -23.19 38.04
N SER A 2 0.79 -23.16 36.75
CA SER A 2 1.81 -22.71 35.76
C SER A 2 1.48 -21.30 35.37
N LYS A 3 2.28 -20.31 35.84
CA LYS A 3 2.24 -18.92 35.45
C LYS A 3 2.72 -18.85 34.00
N HIS A 4 1.82 -18.72 33.02
CA HIS A 4 2.16 -18.16 31.72
C HIS A 4 2.62 -16.72 31.94
N ARG A 5 3.92 -16.58 32.11
CA ARG A 5 4.60 -15.28 32.05
C ARG A 5 4.49 -14.84 30.60
N ASN A 6 3.54 -13.95 30.29
CA ASN A 6 3.59 -13.17 29.06
C ASN A 6 4.95 -12.44 29.07
N ALA A 7 5.92 -13.01 28.36
CA ALA A 7 7.17 -12.33 28.11
C ALA A 7 6.81 -11.09 27.26
N ALA A 8 6.78 -9.92 27.88
CA ALA A 8 6.78 -8.68 27.16
C ALA A 8 7.98 -8.76 26.18
N VAL A 9 7.70 -8.68 24.90
CA VAL A 9 8.75 -8.67 23.88
C VAL A 9 9.63 -7.47 24.20
N ASP A 10 10.89 -7.74 24.47
CA ASP A 10 11.90 -6.72 24.75
C ASP A 10 12.14 -5.94 23.45
N ARG A 11 11.44 -4.81 23.31
CA ARG A 11 11.49 -3.98 22.09
C ARG A 11 12.89 -3.45 21.81
N ASP A 12 13.74 -3.34 22.82
CA ASP A 12 15.12 -2.87 22.69
C ASP A 12 16.03 -3.90 22.00
N ARG A 13 15.58 -5.15 21.86
CA ARG A 13 16.32 -6.21 21.15
C ARG A 13 15.88 -6.42 19.71
N LEU A 14 14.82 -5.76 19.26
CA LEU A 14 14.37 -5.89 17.89
C LEU A 14 15.33 -5.16 16.94
N PRO A 15 15.63 -5.74 15.76
CA PRO A 15 16.48 -5.07 14.79
C PRO A 15 15.81 -3.80 14.26
N PHE A 16 16.57 -2.72 14.11
CA PHE A 16 16.08 -1.47 13.52
C PHE A 16 15.70 -1.61 12.04
N VAL A 17 16.22 -2.63 11.35
CA VAL A 17 15.91 -2.93 9.94
C VAL A 17 15.69 -4.43 9.81
N ALA A 18 14.53 -4.84 9.31
CA ALA A 18 14.27 -6.26 9.05
C ALA A 18 15.18 -6.80 7.93
N PRO A 19 15.64 -8.05 8.03
CA PRO A 19 16.40 -8.70 6.98
C PRO A 19 15.63 -8.72 5.65
N CYS A 20 16.32 -8.34 4.56
CA CYS A 20 15.73 -8.32 3.22
C CYS A 20 16.37 -9.39 2.33
N ARG A 21 15.54 -10.18 1.67
CA ARG A 21 15.96 -11.21 0.72
C ARG A 21 16.31 -10.59 -0.63
N LYS A 22 17.19 -11.27 -1.39
CA LYS A 22 17.47 -10.89 -2.79
C LYS A 22 16.40 -11.45 -3.70
N LEU A 23 15.91 -10.61 -4.60
CA LEU A 23 14.87 -10.94 -5.55
C LEU A 23 15.43 -11.22 -6.95
N SER A 24 14.75 -12.10 -7.68
CA SER A 24 14.90 -12.20 -9.14
C SER A 24 14.23 -11.01 -9.82
N LEU A 25 14.73 -10.61 -11.00
CA LEU A 25 14.08 -9.59 -11.83
C LEU A 25 12.64 -9.95 -12.21
N TRP A 26 12.30 -11.23 -12.24
CA TRP A 26 10.97 -11.75 -12.58
C TRP A 26 10.02 -11.86 -11.38
N ALA A 27 10.48 -11.57 -10.17
CA ALA A 27 9.66 -11.64 -8.97
C ALA A 27 8.35 -10.82 -9.07
N PRO A 28 8.33 -9.58 -9.61
CA PRO A 28 7.11 -8.80 -9.74
C PRO A 28 6.01 -9.48 -10.58
N PHE A 29 6.36 -10.26 -11.60
CA PHE A 29 5.37 -10.99 -12.38
C PHE A 29 4.72 -12.13 -11.59
N ARG A 30 5.48 -12.74 -10.66
CA ARG A 30 4.94 -13.73 -9.73
C ARG A 30 3.95 -13.08 -8.78
N TRP A 31 4.27 -11.88 -8.25
CA TRP A 31 3.37 -11.12 -7.37
C TRP A 31 2.05 -10.79 -8.07
N ILE A 32 2.10 -10.34 -9.32
CA ILE A 32 0.89 -10.10 -10.14
C ILE A 32 0.06 -11.38 -10.27
N ARG A 33 0.71 -12.53 -10.58
CA ARG A 33 -0.02 -13.79 -10.68
C ARG A 33 -0.72 -14.18 -9.39
N LEU A 34 -0.07 -13.99 -8.24
CA LEU A 34 -0.65 -14.22 -6.92
C LEU A 34 -1.75 -13.21 -6.62
N GLY A 35 -1.55 -11.93 -6.94
CA GLY A 35 -2.58 -10.90 -6.79
C GLY A 35 -3.83 -11.14 -7.63
N VAL A 36 -3.68 -11.67 -8.84
CA VAL A 36 -4.82 -12.12 -9.67
C VAL A 36 -5.51 -13.32 -9.04
N ALA A 37 -4.76 -14.26 -8.45
CA ALA A 37 -5.35 -15.39 -7.73
C ALA A 37 -6.19 -14.92 -6.53
N ASP A 38 -5.70 -13.96 -5.73
CA ASP A 38 -6.45 -13.38 -4.61
C ASP A 38 -7.72 -12.67 -5.09
N LEU A 39 -7.66 -11.93 -6.21
CA LEU A 39 -8.84 -11.32 -6.82
C LEU A 39 -9.89 -12.39 -7.17
N ILE A 40 -9.48 -13.53 -7.73
CA ILE A 40 -10.38 -14.63 -8.11
C ILE A 40 -10.97 -15.31 -6.87
N HIS A 41 -10.22 -15.41 -5.77
CA HIS A 41 -10.71 -16.00 -4.51
C HIS A 41 -11.62 -15.06 -3.71
N ALA A 42 -11.50 -13.75 -3.88
CA ALA A 42 -12.33 -12.75 -3.21
C ALA A 42 -12.92 -11.70 -4.19
N PRO A 43 -13.66 -12.11 -5.24
CA PRO A 43 -14.02 -11.20 -6.34
C PRO A 43 -14.96 -10.08 -5.88
N GLN A 44 -15.94 -10.39 -5.05
CA GLN A 44 -16.91 -9.40 -4.59
C GLN A 44 -16.26 -8.30 -3.74
N GLN A 45 -15.43 -8.67 -2.78
CA GLN A 45 -14.73 -7.74 -1.90
C GLN A 45 -13.75 -6.87 -2.69
N SER A 46 -13.01 -7.49 -3.62
CA SER A 46 -12.03 -6.83 -4.47
C SER A 46 -12.67 -5.81 -5.40
N LEU A 47 -13.74 -6.20 -6.11
CA LEU A 47 -14.41 -5.32 -7.06
C LEU A 47 -15.15 -4.17 -6.38
N VAL A 48 -15.78 -4.41 -5.23
CA VAL A 48 -16.41 -3.34 -4.43
C VAL A 48 -15.35 -2.35 -3.96
N TYR A 49 -14.23 -2.84 -3.49
CA TYR A 49 -13.13 -1.99 -3.06
C TYR A 49 -12.53 -1.19 -4.23
N GLY A 50 -12.22 -1.86 -5.34
CA GLY A 50 -11.70 -1.23 -6.54
C GLY A 50 -12.67 -0.19 -7.11
N LEU A 51 -13.98 -0.47 -7.12
CA LEU A 51 -15.01 0.47 -7.52
C LEU A 51 -15.03 1.72 -6.63
N ALA A 52 -14.98 1.54 -5.31
CA ALA A 52 -14.96 2.68 -4.38
C ALA A 52 -13.76 3.60 -4.63
N VAL A 53 -12.57 3.02 -4.82
CA VAL A 53 -11.36 3.80 -5.12
C VAL A 53 -11.43 4.44 -6.51
N ALA A 54 -11.91 3.73 -7.53
CA ALA A 54 -12.06 4.26 -8.88
C ALA A 54 -13.06 5.42 -8.93
N VAL A 55 -14.18 5.31 -8.22
CA VAL A 55 -15.16 6.41 -8.09
C VAL A 55 -14.57 7.61 -7.38
N LEU A 56 -13.80 7.40 -6.31
CA LEU A 56 -13.12 8.49 -5.60
C LEU A 56 -12.15 9.23 -6.53
N ILE A 57 -11.31 8.50 -7.26
CA ILE A 57 -10.34 9.08 -8.20
C ILE A 57 -11.06 9.79 -9.34
N GLY A 58 -12.09 9.15 -9.91
CA GLY A 58 -12.91 9.72 -10.97
C GLY A 58 -13.61 11.02 -10.55
N ALA A 59 -14.20 11.05 -9.35
CA ALA A 59 -14.86 12.23 -8.81
C ALA A 59 -13.87 13.39 -8.61
N VAL A 60 -12.69 13.10 -8.03
CA VAL A 60 -11.61 14.07 -7.86
C VAL A 60 -11.13 14.62 -9.21
N SER A 61 -10.92 13.73 -10.19
CA SER A 61 -10.51 14.11 -11.54
C SER A 61 -11.56 14.96 -12.27
N LEU A 62 -12.85 14.62 -12.08
CA LEU A 62 -13.97 15.36 -12.68
C LEU A 62 -14.08 16.78 -12.08
N VAL A 63 -13.91 16.93 -10.77
CA VAL A 63 -13.88 18.25 -10.11
C VAL A 63 -12.71 19.09 -10.64
N ALA A 64 -11.53 18.50 -10.82
CA ALA A 64 -10.38 19.18 -11.41
C ALA A 64 -10.66 19.65 -12.83
N TRP A 65 -11.29 18.81 -13.64
CA TRP A 65 -11.67 19.12 -15.01
C TRP A 65 -12.64 20.29 -15.10
N PHE A 66 -13.72 20.28 -14.32
CA PHE A 66 -14.72 21.36 -14.33
C PHE A 66 -14.20 22.69 -13.77
N ARG A 67 -13.18 22.66 -12.92
CA ARG A 67 -12.56 23.88 -12.41
C ARG A 67 -11.62 24.54 -13.42
N GLY A 68 -11.31 23.88 -14.55
CA GLY A 68 -10.54 24.44 -15.67
C GLY A 68 -9.10 24.81 -15.37
N SER A 69 -8.57 24.41 -14.20
CA SER A 69 -7.21 24.75 -13.78
C SER A 69 -6.28 23.56 -13.97
N GLN A 70 -5.35 23.67 -14.90
CA GLN A 70 -4.28 22.67 -15.09
C GLN A 70 -3.45 22.46 -13.82
N TRP A 71 -3.28 23.49 -13.01
CA TRP A 71 -2.53 23.44 -11.75
C TRP A 71 -3.23 22.56 -10.71
N ILE A 72 -4.57 22.63 -10.63
CA ILE A 72 -5.36 21.75 -9.76
C ILE A 72 -5.20 20.29 -10.23
N MET A 73 -5.23 20.05 -11.53
CA MET A 73 -5.08 18.70 -12.08
C MET A 73 -3.69 18.11 -11.78
N PHE A 74 -2.60 18.87 -11.94
CA PHE A 74 -1.26 18.43 -11.56
C PHE A 74 -1.11 18.21 -10.06
N GLY A 75 -1.67 19.09 -9.23
CA GLY A 75 -1.67 18.95 -7.79
C GLY A 75 -2.42 17.69 -7.32
N MET A 76 -3.55 17.39 -7.96
CA MET A 76 -4.35 16.19 -7.65
C MET A 76 -3.67 14.90 -8.10
N LEU A 77 -3.06 14.90 -9.30
CA LEU A 77 -2.30 13.76 -9.79
C LEU A 77 -1.11 13.45 -8.87
N GLY A 78 -0.37 14.52 -8.49
CA GLY A 78 0.70 14.39 -7.50
C GLY A 78 0.18 13.88 -6.15
N GLY A 79 -0.88 14.50 -5.62
CA GLY A 79 -1.51 14.08 -4.36
C GLY A 79 -1.94 12.62 -4.37
N PHE A 80 -2.46 12.13 -5.50
CA PHE A 80 -2.82 10.72 -5.63
C PHE A 80 -1.63 9.77 -5.48
N VAL A 81 -0.47 10.10 -6.03
CA VAL A 81 0.76 9.28 -5.88
C VAL A 81 1.11 9.08 -4.41
N PHE A 82 0.93 10.12 -3.58
CA PHE A 82 1.21 10.04 -2.14
C PHE A 82 0.12 9.32 -1.35
N LEU A 83 -1.14 9.41 -1.79
CA LEU A 83 -2.27 8.76 -1.13
C LEU A 83 -2.46 7.30 -1.57
N ALA A 84 -1.98 6.93 -2.75
CA ALA A 84 -2.18 5.59 -3.32
C ALA A 84 -1.81 4.43 -2.38
N PRO A 85 -0.68 4.45 -1.64
CA PRO A 85 -0.36 3.38 -0.71
C PRO A 85 -1.43 3.20 0.39
N LEU A 86 -1.99 4.30 0.89
CA LEU A 86 -3.03 4.28 1.93
C LEU A 86 -4.34 3.68 1.41
N THR A 87 -4.62 3.83 0.12
CA THR A 87 -5.81 3.24 -0.48
C THR A 87 -5.72 1.72 -0.64
N CYS A 88 -4.57 1.10 -0.40
CA CYS A 88 -4.41 -0.36 -0.50
C CYS A 88 -4.53 -1.10 0.85
N VAL A 89 -4.66 -0.39 1.98
CA VAL A 89 -4.68 -0.96 3.33
C VAL A 89 -5.73 -2.08 3.49
N GLY A 90 -6.96 -1.86 2.99
CA GLY A 90 -8.02 -2.87 3.03
C GLY A 90 -7.70 -4.11 2.19
N LEU A 91 -6.98 -3.96 1.08
CA LEU A 91 -6.58 -5.06 0.21
C LEU A 91 -5.51 -5.93 0.87
N TYR A 92 -4.54 -5.33 1.57
CA TYR A 92 -3.56 -6.07 2.35
C TYR A 92 -4.23 -6.93 3.43
N ALA A 93 -5.25 -6.40 4.10
CA ALA A 93 -6.00 -7.15 5.09
C ALA A 93 -6.79 -8.32 4.48
N ILE A 94 -7.30 -8.19 3.26
CA ILE A 94 -7.97 -9.27 2.53
C ILE A 94 -6.96 -10.36 2.16
N SER A 95 -5.81 -10.01 1.56
CA SER A 95 -4.77 -10.96 1.17
C SER A 95 -4.25 -11.73 2.40
N ALA A 96 -4.00 -11.04 3.51
CA ALA A 96 -3.60 -11.65 4.77
C ALA A 96 -4.64 -12.64 5.34
N GLN A 97 -5.94 -12.43 5.11
CA GLN A 97 -7.00 -13.37 5.51
C GLN A 97 -7.04 -14.59 4.58
N LEU A 98 -6.90 -14.39 3.26
CA LEU A 98 -6.85 -15.47 2.27
C LEU A 98 -5.69 -16.43 2.55
N GLU A 99 -4.50 -15.93 2.86
CA GLU A 99 -3.35 -16.76 3.23
C GLU A 99 -3.59 -17.63 4.47
N ARG A 100 -4.43 -17.17 5.39
CA ARG A 100 -4.84 -17.93 6.59
C ARG A 100 -5.99 -18.89 6.32
N GLY A 101 -6.46 -19.00 5.08
CA GLY A 101 -7.63 -19.82 4.70
C GLY A 101 -8.93 -19.32 5.29
N GLN A 102 -9.02 -18.03 5.63
CA GLN A 102 -10.21 -17.40 6.18
C GLN A 102 -11.06 -16.77 5.07
N GLU A 103 -12.36 -16.79 5.21
CA GLU A 103 -13.23 -16.02 4.31
C GLU A 103 -13.05 -14.51 4.56
N PRO A 104 -12.69 -13.74 3.53
CA PRO A 104 -12.44 -12.31 3.69
C PRO A 104 -13.75 -11.55 3.91
N VAL A 105 -13.81 -10.80 5.01
CA VAL A 105 -14.95 -9.95 5.35
C VAL A 105 -14.48 -8.49 5.31
N LEU A 106 -14.89 -7.74 4.27
CA LEU A 106 -14.44 -6.37 4.01
C LEU A 106 -14.64 -5.43 5.20
N THR A 107 -15.82 -5.48 5.86
CA THR A 107 -16.10 -4.64 7.03
C THR A 107 -15.20 -4.96 8.23
N ARG A 108 -14.87 -6.23 8.43
CA ARG A 108 -13.94 -6.68 9.48
C ARG A 108 -12.52 -6.23 9.13
N SER A 109 -12.12 -6.37 7.86
CA SER A 109 -10.81 -5.96 7.35
C SER A 109 -10.58 -4.47 7.53
N LEU A 110 -11.53 -3.63 7.09
CA LEU A 110 -11.46 -2.18 7.26
C LEU A 110 -11.48 -1.76 8.73
N ARG A 111 -12.37 -2.35 9.54
CA ARG A 111 -12.43 -2.04 10.97
C ARG A 111 -11.16 -2.46 11.72
N ALA A 112 -10.57 -3.59 11.36
CA ALA A 112 -9.31 -4.04 11.94
C ALA A 112 -8.15 -3.13 11.55
N ALA A 113 -8.07 -2.74 10.28
CA ALA A 113 -7.09 -1.79 9.77
C ALA A 113 -7.20 -0.44 10.49
N PHE A 114 -8.38 0.19 10.46
CA PHE A 114 -8.56 1.54 11.02
C PHE A 114 -8.58 1.61 12.56
N LYS A 115 -8.97 0.57 13.30
CA LYS A 115 -9.01 0.65 14.78
C LYS A 115 -7.71 0.32 15.48
N ARG A 116 -6.83 -0.48 14.87
CA ARG A 116 -5.66 -1.04 15.57
C ARG A 116 -4.36 -0.28 15.33
N HIS A 117 -4.22 0.38 14.17
CA HIS A 117 -2.93 0.90 13.74
C HIS A 117 -2.92 2.40 13.48
N ILE A 118 -4.01 3.11 13.83
CA ILE A 118 -4.17 4.54 13.55
C ILE A 118 -2.92 5.36 13.94
N GLY A 119 -2.22 5.01 15.02
CA GLY A 119 -1.00 5.71 15.43
C GLY A 119 0.14 5.57 14.43
N ASN A 120 0.51 4.35 14.08
CA ASN A 120 1.61 4.09 13.15
C ASN A 120 1.25 4.44 11.71
N GLU A 121 0.02 4.16 11.27
CA GLU A 121 -0.47 4.57 9.96
C GLU A 121 -0.52 6.09 9.81
N ALA A 122 -0.91 6.81 10.87
CA ALA A 122 -0.93 8.26 10.89
C ALA A 122 0.49 8.87 10.81
N VAL A 123 1.46 8.29 11.51
CA VAL A 123 2.87 8.70 11.40
C VAL A 123 3.39 8.44 9.98
N PHE A 124 3.08 7.28 9.39
CA PHE A 124 3.43 6.98 8.01
C PHE A 124 2.78 7.97 7.03
N ALA A 125 1.49 8.25 7.18
CA ALA A 125 0.77 9.23 6.37
C ALA A 125 1.36 10.65 6.53
N LEU A 126 1.78 11.02 7.75
CA LEU A 126 2.47 12.29 8.00
C LEU A 126 3.81 12.37 7.26
N VAL A 127 4.60 11.30 7.23
CA VAL A 127 5.84 11.26 6.44
C VAL A 127 5.56 11.47 4.96
N LEU A 128 4.56 10.79 4.39
CA LEU A 128 4.17 10.99 3.00
C LEU A 128 3.66 12.42 2.75
N LEU A 129 2.90 12.98 3.68
CA LEU A 129 2.42 14.37 3.61
C LEU A 129 3.60 15.35 3.58
N VAL A 130 4.62 15.17 4.42
CA VAL A 130 5.82 16.01 4.42
C VAL A 130 6.55 15.92 3.08
N ILE A 131 6.75 14.71 2.54
CA ILE A 131 7.37 14.52 1.22
C ILE A 131 6.54 15.24 0.14
N PHE A 132 5.22 15.12 0.19
CA PHE A 132 4.30 15.80 -0.73
C PHE A 132 4.41 17.31 -0.63
N LEU A 133 4.45 17.89 0.57
CA LEU A 133 4.59 19.33 0.77
C LEU A 133 5.91 19.86 0.21
N VAL A 134 7.01 19.14 0.45
CA VAL A 134 8.33 19.49 -0.09
C VAL A 134 8.32 19.39 -1.63
N TRP A 135 7.75 18.33 -2.20
CA TRP A 135 7.56 18.20 -3.63
C TRP A 135 6.72 19.34 -4.22
N SER A 136 5.61 19.68 -3.58
CA SER A 136 4.73 20.78 -4.00
C SER A 136 5.48 22.11 -4.05
N ARG A 137 6.33 22.39 -3.08
CA ARG A 137 7.18 23.59 -3.07
C ARG A 137 8.23 23.54 -4.16
N ALA A 138 8.87 22.40 -4.38
CA ALA A 138 9.81 22.21 -5.48
C ALA A 138 9.13 22.43 -6.84
N ALA A 139 7.92 21.90 -7.04
CA ALA A 139 7.14 22.08 -8.26
C ALA A 139 6.82 23.56 -8.53
N VAL A 140 6.42 24.32 -7.49
CA VAL A 140 6.19 25.78 -7.61
C VAL A 140 7.46 26.50 -8.01
N ILE A 141 8.61 26.17 -7.41
CA ILE A 141 9.90 26.80 -7.75
C ILE A 141 10.30 26.49 -9.20
N VAL A 142 10.17 25.23 -9.61
CA VAL A 142 10.45 24.83 -11.01
C VAL A 142 9.59 25.62 -11.98
N THR A 143 8.30 25.75 -11.68
CA THR A 143 7.37 26.53 -12.50
C THR A 143 7.76 28.00 -12.54
N ALA A 144 8.04 28.61 -11.39
CA ALA A 144 8.38 30.03 -11.31
C ALA A 144 9.69 30.39 -12.02
N VAL A 145 10.64 29.44 -12.08
CA VAL A 145 11.95 29.67 -12.71
C VAL A 145 11.98 29.33 -14.20
N MET A 146 11.24 28.30 -14.61
CA MET A 146 11.39 27.70 -15.93
C MET A 146 10.19 27.94 -16.86
N TYR A 147 9.02 28.28 -16.31
CA TYR A 147 7.85 28.56 -17.15
C TYR A 147 7.81 30.07 -17.51
N PRO A 148 7.74 30.43 -18.79
CA PRO A 148 7.69 31.83 -19.22
C PRO A 148 6.50 32.58 -18.61
N THR A 149 6.75 33.80 -18.16
CA THR A 149 5.71 34.70 -17.64
C THR A 149 5.09 35.56 -18.71
N ASP A 150 5.80 35.78 -19.82
CA ASP A 150 5.41 36.68 -20.88
C ASP A 150 5.12 35.90 -22.18
N GLY A 151 3.83 35.82 -22.55
CA GLY A 151 3.36 35.18 -23.78
C GLY A 151 3.24 33.63 -23.67
N ASP A 152 2.96 33.01 -24.83
CA ASP A 152 2.90 31.56 -24.95
C ASP A 152 4.32 30.97 -25.01
N PRO A 153 4.58 29.89 -24.29
CA PRO A 153 5.90 29.26 -24.28
C PRO A 153 6.27 28.72 -25.67
N THR A 154 7.50 28.95 -26.07
CA THR A 154 8.07 28.27 -27.24
C THR A 154 8.17 26.77 -27.00
N THR A 155 8.21 25.98 -28.09
CA THR A 155 8.36 24.50 -27.98
C THR A 155 9.60 24.09 -27.16
N THR A 156 10.72 24.84 -27.33
CA THR A 156 11.98 24.59 -26.63
C THR A 156 11.84 24.84 -25.11
N GLU A 157 11.20 25.94 -24.72
CA GLU A 157 10.95 26.28 -23.32
C GLU A 157 10.02 25.26 -22.68
N LEU A 158 8.96 24.83 -23.37
CA LEU A 158 8.05 23.84 -22.90
C LEU A 158 8.75 22.46 -22.68
N ILE A 159 9.57 22.04 -23.66
CA ILE A 159 10.34 20.79 -23.55
C ILE A 159 11.32 20.86 -22.35
N SER A 160 12.02 21.99 -22.20
CA SER A 160 12.97 22.19 -21.10
C SER A 160 12.28 22.16 -19.74
N PHE A 161 11.13 22.84 -19.61
CA PHE A 161 10.30 22.84 -18.41
C PHE A 161 9.81 21.43 -18.07
N LEU A 162 9.27 20.71 -19.06
CA LEU A 162 8.77 19.34 -18.86
C LEU A 162 9.90 18.37 -18.51
N ALA A 163 11.05 18.46 -19.18
CA ALA A 163 12.19 17.57 -18.91
C ALA A 163 12.74 17.78 -17.49
N PHE A 164 12.99 19.05 -17.11
CA PHE A 164 13.51 19.35 -15.77
C PHE A 164 12.48 19.05 -14.68
N GLY A 165 11.22 19.47 -14.88
CA GLY A 165 10.13 19.21 -13.95
C GLY A 165 9.87 17.71 -13.75
N SER A 166 9.90 16.92 -14.84
CA SER A 166 9.79 15.45 -14.76
C SER A 166 10.97 14.83 -14.02
N GLY A 167 12.20 15.37 -14.23
CA GLY A 167 13.38 14.92 -13.49
C GLY A 167 13.23 15.13 -11.97
N VAL A 168 12.81 16.32 -11.56
CA VAL A 168 12.52 16.62 -10.15
C VAL A 168 11.39 15.72 -9.63
N GLY A 169 10.30 15.60 -10.38
CA GLY A 169 9.18 14.73 -10.03
C GLY A 169 9.59 13.27 -9.86
N ALA A 170 10.46 12.75 -10.74
CA ALA A 170 10.97 11.38 -10.67
C ALA A 170 11.78 11.11 -9.39
N ILE A 171 12.57 12.09 -8.91
CA ILE A 171 13.29 11.97 -7.64
C ILE A 171 12.30 11.80 -6.47
N PHE A 172 11.29 12.67 -6.39
CA PHE A 172 10.28 12.57 -5.33
C PHE A 172 9.44 11.30 -5.45
N ALA A 173 9.10 10.89 -6.67
CA ALA A 173 8.41 9.61 -6.89
C ALA A 173 9.25 8.42 -6.44
N ALA A 174 10.56 8.41 -6.71
CA ALA A 174 11.47 7.36 -6.25
C ALA A 174 11.60 7.31 -4.72
N VAL A 175 11.69 8.48 -4.07
CA VAL A 175 11.70 8.59 -2.60
C VAL A 175 10.40 8.06 -2.00
N THR A 176 9.26 8.53 -2.52
CA THR A 176 7.92 8.09 -2.07
C THR A 176 7.73 6.59 -2.27
N PHE A 177 8.06 6.07 -3.45
CA PHE A 177 8.00 4.65 -3.77
C PHE A 177 8.87 3.83 -2.82
N SER A 178 10.12 4.24 -2.60
CA SER A 178 11.04 3.53 -1.70
C SER A 178 10.52 3.51 -0.26
N ALA A 179 9.97 4.63 0.21
CA ALA A 179 9.42 4.73 1.54
C ALA A 179 8.13 3.93 1.72
N SER A 180 7.31 3.78 0.66
CA SER A 180 5.95 3.24 0.76
C SER A 180 5.77 1.81 0.24
N ALA A 181 6.72 1.29 -0.57
CA ALA A 181 6.55 0.03 -1.29
C ALA A 181 6.13 -1.14 -0.38
N PHE A 182 6.74 -1.25 0.80
CA PHE A 182 6.50 -2.36 1.73
C PHE A 182 6.20 -1.92 3.17
N SER A 183 6.21 -0.61 3.46
CA SER A 183 6.01 -0.12 4.83
C SER A 183 4.63 -0.43 5.38
N LEU A 184 3.58 -0.12 4.62
CA LEU A 184 2.20 -0.36 5.08
C LEU A 184 1.87 -1.84 5.25
N PRO A 185 2.20 -2.75 4.31
CA PRO A 185 2.05 -4.19 4.54
C PRO A 185 2.77 -4.65 5.81
N MET A 186 3.99 -4.14 6.07
CA MET A 186 4.77 -4.48 7.26
C MET A 186 4.10 -3.98 8.55
N ILE A 187 3.66 -2.71 8.59
CA ILE A 187 2.94 -2.11 9.73
C ILE A 187 1.65 -2.89 10.02
N MET A 188 0.95 -3.34 9.00
CA MET A 188 -0.28 -4.11 9.16
C MET A 188 -0.05 -5.55 9.63
N HIS A 189 1.05 -6.16 9.18
CA HIS A 189 1.36 -7.56 9.49
C HIS A 189 2.00 -7.72 10.87
N ARG A 190 2.84 -6.77 11.29
CA ARG A 190 3.70 -6.88 12.46
C ARG A 190 3.55 -5.68 13.40
N ASP A 191 3.79 -5.93 14.69
CA ASP A 191 3.89 -4.87 15.70
C ASP A 191 5.26 -4.17 15.56
N VAL A 192 5.32 -3.24 14.62
CA VAL A 192 6.51 -2.47 14.25
C VAL A 192 6.16 -1.00 14.17
N ASP A 193 7.09 -0.14 14.55
CA ASP A 193 6.94 1.30 14.39
C ASP A 193 7.11 1.74 12.92
N SER A 194 6.55 2.89 12.59
CA SER A 194 6.55 3.42 11.22
C SER A 194 7.94 3.73 10.69
N VAL A 195 8.86 4.15 11.55
CA VAL A 195 10.23 4.50 11.14
C VAL A 195 10.98 3.25 10.73
N THR A 196 10.95 2.20 11.56
CA THR A 196 11.52 0.88 11.25
C THR A 196 10.94 0.31 9.96
N ALA A 197 9.62 0.41 9.76
CA ALA A 197 8.97 -0.06 8.54
C ALA A 197 9.43 0.71 7.30
N ILE A 198 9.52 2.06 7.38
CA ILE A 198 9.99 2.90 6.27
C ILE A 198 11.45 2.61 5.93
N VAL A 199 12.33 2.56 6.94
CA VAL A 199 13.75 2.26 6.70
C VAL A 199 13.94 0.87 6.11
N THR A 200 13.18 -0.11 6.59
CA THR A 200 13.18 -1.47 6.03
C THR A 200 12.72 -1.48 4.57
N SER A 201 11.64 -0.74 4.23
CA SER A 201 11.15 -0.63 2.86
C SER A 201 12.21 0.00 1.94
N VAL A 202 12.82 1.11 2.36
CA VAL A 202 13.91 1.75 1.60
C VAL A 202 15.08 0.79 1.39
N ASN A 203 15.51 0.07 2.44
CA ASN A 203 16.57 -0.92 2.34
C ASN A 203 16.22 -2.04 1.36
N ALA A 204 14.99 -2.56 1.41
CA ALA A 204 14.48 -3.59 0.51
C ALA A 204 14.54 -3.15 -0.98
N VAL A 205 14.08 -1.91 -1.25
CA VAL A 205 14.13 -1.31 -2.59
C VAL A 205 15.56 -1.12 -3.07
N LEU A 206 16.42 -0.52 -2.25
CA LEU A 206 17.83 -0.27 -2.62
C LEU A 206 18.63 -1.56 -2.83
N ARG A 207 18.29 -2.61 -2.09
CA ARG A 207 18.94 -3.93 -2.22
C ARG A 207 18.48 -4.69 -3.47
N ASN A 208 17.27 -4.41 -3.97
CA ASN A 208 16.62 -5.10 -5.08
C ASN A 208 16.26 -4.16 -6.25
N LYS A 209 17.12 -3.20 -6.57
CA LYS A 209 16.84 -2.12 -7.54
C LYS A 209 16.23 -2.62 -8.85
N GLY A 210 16.78 -3.71 -9.43
CA GLY A 210 16.30 -4.25 -10.70
C GLY A 210 14.84 -4.72 -10.63
N ALA A 211 14.50 -5.58 -9.65
CA ALA A 211 13.13 -6.05 -9.46
C ALA A 211 12.17 -4.90 -9.12
N MET A 212 12.63 -3.92 -8.33
CA MET A 212 11.81 -2.79 -7.93
C MET A 212 11.57 -1.77 -9.06
N ILE A 213 12.51 -1.62 -9.99
CA ILE A 213 12.28 -0.86 -11.23
C ILE A 213 11.22 -1.55 -12.10
N VAL A 214 11.29 -2.86 -12.25
CA VAL A 214 10.25 -3.64 -12.97
C VAL A 214 8.90 -3.48 -12.27
N TRP A 215 8.87 -3.55 -10.93
CA TRP A 215 7.64 -3.35 -10.16
C TRP A 215 7.05 -1.95 -10.35
N LEU A 216 7.87 -0.91 -10.26
CA LEU A 216 7.46 0.47 -10.52
C LEU A 216 6.92 0.63 -11.95
N ALA A 217 7.57 0.06 -12.94
CA ALA A 217 7.11 0.09 -14.34
C ALA A 217 5.73 -0.58 -14.50
N ILE A 218 5.48 -1.70 -13.81
CA ILE A 218 4.17 -2.37 -13.81
C ILE A 218 3.10 -1.45 -13.18
N ILE A 219 3.41 -0.78 -12.06
CA ILE A 219 2.47 0.15 -11.41
C ILE A 219 2.15 1.32 -12.35
N ILE A 220 3.18 1.93 -12.97
CA ILE A 220 2.99 3.04 -13.92
C ILE A 220 2.13 2.59 -15.11
N PHE A 221 2.41 1.41 -15.65
CA PHE A 221 1.61 0.85 -16.75
C PHE A 221 0.15 0.61 -16.34
N ALA A 222 -0.09 0.06 -15.16
CA ALA A 222 -1.43 -0.16 -14.64
C ALA A 222 -2.20 1.16 -14.44
N LEU A 223 -1.53 2.19 -13.92
CA LEU A 223 -2.13 3.52 -13.76
C LEU A 223 -2.42 4.17 -15.11
N ALA A 224 -1.51 4.07 -16.08
CA ALA A 224 -1.73 4.57 -17.44
C ALA A 224 -2.93 3.88 -18.10
N LEU A 225 -3.04 2.56 -17.97
CA LEU A 225 -4.18 1.79 -18.46
C LEU A 225 -5.49 2.21 -17.74
N GLY A 226 -5.41 2.50 -16.44
CA GLY A 226 -6.51 3.07 -15.68
C GLY A 226 -7.00 4.41 -16.25
N VAL A 227 -6.10 5.31 -16.57
CA VAL A 227 -6.44 6.61 -17.20
C VAL A 227 -7.04 6.41 -18.60
N ILE A 228 -6.41 5.57 -19.45
CA ILE A 228 -6.89 5.26 -20.81
C ILE A 228 -8.32 4.67 -20.80
N THR A 229 -8.64 3.90 -19.78
CA THR A 229 -9.97 3.30 -19.62
C THR A 229 -10.97 4.20 -18.86
N ALA A 230 -10.69 5.50 -18.75
CA ALA A 230 -11.49 6.46 -17.98
C ALA A 230 -11.77 5.96 -16.55
N PHE A 231 -10.75 5.43 -15.90
CA PHE A 231 -10.72 4.88 -14.54
C PHE A 231 -11.47 3.56 -14.33
N VAL A 232 -12.22 3.07 -15.32
CA VAL A 232 -12.96 1.78 -15.22
C VAL A 232 -11.98 0.62 -14.99
N GLY A 233 -10.83 0.61 -15.67
CA GLY A 233 -9.80 -0.41 -15.47
C GLY A 233 -9.25 -0.47 -14.06
N LEU A 234 -9.27 0.63 -13.30
CA LEU A 234 -8.80 0.68 -11.92
C LEU A 234 -9.62 -0.20 -10.98
N ILE A 235 -10.88 -0.51 -11.32
CA ILE A 235 -11.73 -1.40 -10.52
C ILE A 235 -11.06 -2.78 -10.32
N VAL A 236 -10.33 -3.24 -11.34
CA VAL A 236 -9.60 -4.52 -11.32
C VAL A 236 -8.11 -4.31 -10.99
N LEU A 237 -7.49 -3.28 -11.57
CA LEU A 237 -6.05 -3.08 -11.45
C LEU A 237 -5.62 -2.70 -10.03
N ILE A 238 -6.40 -1.89 -9.31
CA ILE A 238 -6.08 -1.51 -7.93
C ILE A 238 -6.05 -2.73 -7.00
N PRO A 239 -7.08 -3.60 -6.96
CA PRO A 239 -7.01 -4.83 -6.18
C PRO A 239 -5.81 -5.71 -6.53
N VAL A 240 -5.56 -5.94 -7.82
CA VAL A 240 -4.42 -6.75 -8.26
C VAL A 240 -3.09 -6.19 -7.77
N ILE A 241 -2.87 -4.86 -7.93
CA ILE A 241 -1.63 -4.22 -7.46
C ILE A 241 -1.52 -4.27 -5.93
N GLY A 242 -2.62 -4.05 -5.20
CA GLY A 242 -2.64 -4.13 -3.75
C GLY A 242 -2.24 -5.54 -3.27
N TYR A 243 -2.90 -6.57 -3.76
CA TYR A 243 -2.56 -7.95 -3.41
C TYR A 243 -1.13 -8.33 -3.83
N ALA A 244 -0.72 -7.95 -5.03
CA ALA A 244 0.64 -8.18 -5.51
C ALA A 244 1.69 -7.50 -4.61
N THR A 245 1.39 -6.29 -4.08
CA THR A 245 2.26 -5.60 -3.13
C THR A 245 2.40 -6.38 -1.82
N TRP A 246 1.31 -6.98 -1.33
CA TRP A 246 1.34 -7.84 -0.15
C TRP A 246 2.28 -9.03 -0.35
N HIS A 247 2.11 -9.79 -1.43
CA HIS A 247 2.98 -10.92 -1.76
C HIS A 247 4.44 -10.49 -1.99
N GLY A 248 4.65 -9.30 -2.58
CA GLY A 248 5.96 -8.69 -2.72
C GLY A 248 6.63 -8.40 -1.38
N TYR A 249 5.88 -7.89 -0.42
CA TYR A 249 6.35 -7.67 0.93
C TYR A 249 6.79 -8.98 1.59
N GLU A 250 5.95 -10.01 1.60
CA GLU A 250 6.25 -11.29 2.24
C GLU A 250 7.44 -12.02 1.62
N GLU A 251 7.59 -11.92 0.30
CA GLU A 251 8.75 -12.50 -0.37
C GLU A 251 10.04 -11.75 -0.06
N THR A 252 9.96 -10.42 0.07
CA THR A 252 11.14 -9.55 0.16
C THR A 252 11.65 -9.39 1.57
N ILE A 253 10.76 -9.23 2.56
CA ILE A 253 11.11 -8.87 3.92
C ILE A 253 10.91 -10.05 4.86
N ASP A 254 11.96 -10.42 5.59
CA ASP A 254 11.84 -11.39 6.67
C ASP A 254 11.51 -10.67 7.97
N ALA A 255 10.21 -10.57 8.24
CA ALA A 255 9.71 -9.93 9.44
C ALA A 255 9.45 -10.92 10.60
N SER A 256 10.08 -12.11 10.59
CA SER A 256 9.84 -13.17 11.56
C SER A 256 10.21 -12.79 12.99
N GLU A 257 11.22 -11.92 13.16
CA GLU A 257 11.67 -11.44 14.47
C GLU A 257 10.68 -10.46 15.12
N PHE A 258 9.83 -9.81 14.31
CA PHE A 258 8.83 -8.88 14.83
C PHE A 258 7.57 -9.63 15.24
N PRO A 259 6.99 -9.31 16.43
CA PRO A 259 5.77 -9.93 16.89
C PRO A 259 4.64 -9.76 15.85
N ARG A 260 3.85 -10.81 15.67
CA ARG A 260 2.58 -10.65 14.96
C ARG A 260 1.62 -9.88 15.84
N HIS A 261 0.82 -9.02 15.24
CA HIS A 261 -0.28 -8.42 15.99
C HIS A 261 -1.14 -9.54 16.60
N SER A 262 -1.22 -9.55 17.94
CA SER A 262 -2.12 -10.46 18.63
C SER A 262 -3.54 -10.09 18.21
N GLU A 263 -4.11 -10.91 17.34
CA GLU A 263 -5.55 -10.84 17.09
C GLU A 263 -6.26 -11.13 18.40
N GLY A 264 -6.96 -10.15 18.95
CA GLY A 264 -7.98 -10.38 19.95
C GLY A 264 -9.15 -11.16 19.33
N ILE A 265 -8.86 -12.33 18.83
CA ILE A 265 -9.82 -13.37 18.57
C ILE A 265 -9.85 -14.21 19.85
N THR A 266 -10.75 -13.86 20.75
CA THR A 266 -11.45 -14.89 21.47
C THR A 266 -12.17 -15.72 20.40
N ALA A 267 -11.47 -16.68 19.81
CA ALA A 267 -12.12 -17.83 19.23
C ALA A 267 -12.95 -18.40 20.37
N THR A 268 -14.25 -18.16 20.35
CA THR A 268 -15.19 -18.94 21.13
C THR A 268 -14.90 -20.40 20.74
N PRO A 269 -14.42 -21.24 21.66
CA PRO A 269 -14.22 -22.63 21.32
C PRO A 269 -15.56 -23.14 20.82
N ARG A 270 -15.58 -23.72 19.62
CA ARG A 270 -16.76 -24.43 19.13
C ARG A 270 -17.05 -25.48 20.20
N PRO A 271 -18.27 -25.56 20.82
CA PRO A 271 -18.58 -26.58 21.77
C PRO A 271 -18.29 -27.92 21.09
N SER A 272 -17.39 -28.69 21.67
CA SER A 272 -17.14 -30.06 21.22
C SER A 272 -18.45 -30.82 21.33
N ALA A 273 -18.95 -31.34 20.22
CA ALA A 273 -20.12 -32.18 20.14
C ALA A 273 -19.83 -33.60 20.73
N SER A 274 -19.38 -33.64 21.97
CA SER A 274 -19.05 -34.90 22.66
C SER A 274 -19.35 -34.85 24.15
N SER A 275 -20.57 -34.44 24.52
CA SER A 275 -21.04 -34.65 25.88
C SER A 275 -22.58 -34.78 26.00
N THR A 276 -23.19 -35.49 25.04
CA THR A 276 -24.58 -35.95 25.16
C THR A 276 -24.66 -37.41 24.81
N MET A 277 -23.95 -38.23 25.57
CA MET A 277 -24.23 -39.67 25.76
C MET A 277 -23.61 -40.06 27.08
N GLU A 278 -24.41 -40.08 28.06
CA GLU A 278 -24.37 -41.08 29.18
C GLU A 278 -25.04 -40.46 30.40
N HIS A 279 -26.33 -40.78 30.54
CA HIS A 279 -26.91 -41.26 31.80
C HIS A 279 -28.40 -41.54 31.54
N ASP A 280 -28.70 -42.77 31.10
CA ASP A 280 -29.94 -43.43 31.46
C ASP A 280 -29.73 -44.11 32.81
N PRO A 281 -30.50 -43.86 33.85
CA PRO A 281 -30.59 -44.75 35.01
C PRO A 281 -31.63 -45.82 34.72
N VAL A 282 -31.15 -47.04 34.65
CA VAL A 282 -31.97 -48.26 34.84
C VAL A 282 -32.62 -48.19 36.23
N ILE A 283 -33.94 -48.17 36.32
CA ILE A 283 -34.83 -49.02 37.14
C ILE A 283 -36.24 -48.93 36.56
#